data_631111ddd9f9d9b49e703705b18f4c32
#
_entry.id   631111ddd9f9d9b49e703705b18f4c32
#
_cell.length_a   1.000
_cell.length_b   1.000
_cell.length_c   1.000
_cell.angle_alpha   90.00
_cell.angle_beta   90.00
_cell.angle_gamma   90.00
#
_symmetry.space_group_name_H-M   'P 1'
#
loop_
_entity.id
_entity.type
_entity.pdbx_description
1 polymer ?
#
loop_
_entity_poly.entity_id
_entity_poly.type
_entity_poly.pdbx_seq_one_letter_code
_entity_poly.pdbx_strand_id
1 'polypeptide(L)'
;MKISRSSLLNELNNNVCEIRFLRRTPKDGVPATRRMLCCNNLNLLNSVNGKTVLNFRSSGSGPRYNTANENTIITWDIFMQNWRTINCDSVDLINKWSPDQFWDIFNESFAPLSADDKLLFMNT
;
A
#
# COMPACT_ATOMS: atom_id res chain seq x y z
N MET A 1 -10.01 -9.63 -9.86
CA MET A 1 -10.51 -8.66 -10.86
C MET A 1 -9.66 -7.40 -10.81
N LYS A 2 -9.22 -6.94 -11.95
CA LYS A 2 -8.42 -5.72 -12.01
C LYS A 2 -9.28 -4.49 -11.75
N ILE A 3 -8.71 -3.52 -11.09
CA ILE A 3 -9.39 -2.30 -10.71
C ILE A 3 -8.91 -1.14 -11.61
N SER A 4 -9.79 -0.24 -11.99
CA SER A 4 -9.41 0.93 -12.78
C SER A 4 -8.56 1.90 -11.94
N ARG A 5 -7.76 2.72 -12.62
CA ARG A 5 -6.91 3.70 -11.94
C ARG A 5 -7.73 4.66 -11.05
N SER A 6 -8.82 5.19 -11.57
CA SER A 6 -9.64 6.14 -10.80
C SER A 6 -10.28 5.48 -9.58
N SER A 7 -10.77 4.25 -9.72
CA SER A 7 -11.33 3.50 -8.60
C SER A 7 -10.26 3.16 -7.55
N LEU A 8 -9.07 2.77 -8.00
CA LEU A 8 -7.96 2.47 -7.11
C LEU A 8 -7.52 3.73 -6.33
N LEU A 9 -7.39 4.87 -7.00
CA LEU A 9 -7.06 6.14 -6.33
C LEU A 9 -8.10 6.48 -5.27
N ASN A 10 -9.38 6.33 -5.59
CA ASN A 10 -10.45 6.58 -4.64
C ASN A 10 -10.34 5.66 -3.41
N GLU A 11 -10.10 4.39 -3.63
CA GLU A 11 -9.94 3.43 -2.53
C GLU A 11 -8.72 3.74 -1.67
N LEU A 12 -7.59 4.05 -2.31
CA LEU A 12 -6.35 4.40 -1.59
C LEU A 12 -6.48 5.69 -0.77
N ASN A 13 -7.23 6.67 -1.29
CA ASN A 13 -7.44 7.93 -0.59
C ASN A 13 -8.37 7.81 0.62
N ASN A 14 -9.26 6.84 0.62
CA ASN A 14 -10.27 6.68 1.67
C ASN A 14 -9.99 5.50 2.61
N ASN A 15 -9.31 4.46 2.14
CA ASN A 15 -9.14 3.21 2.88
C ASN A 15 -7.68 2.78 2.88
N VAL A 16 -7.38 1.76 3.69
CA VAL A 16 -6.14 0.99 3.55
C VAL A 16 -6.43 -0.20 2.67
N CYS A 17 -5.56 -0.45 1.70
CA CYS A 17 -5.78 -1.48 0.69
C CYS A 17 -4.68 -2.53 0.71
N GLU A 18 -5.10 -3.78 0.50
CA GLU A 18 -4.19 -4.87 0.19
C GLU A 18 -4.32 -5.16 -1.31
N ILE A 19 -3.22 -5.01 -2.04
CA ILE A 19 -3.20 -5.16 -3.50
C ILE A 19 -2.14 -6.18 -3.92
N ARG A 20 -2.32 -6.71 -5.14
CA ARG A 20 -1.30 -7.51 -5.83
C ARG A 20 -1.06 -6.91 -7.20
N PHE A 21 0.20 -6.82 -7.60
CA PHE A 21 0.58 -6.18 -8.86
C PHE A 21 1.87 -6.78 -9.42
N LEU A 22 2.15 -6.52 -10.71
CA LEU A 22 3.40 -6.92 -11.33
C LEU A 22 4.50 -5.92 -10.95
N ARG A 23 5.68 -6.44 -10.58
CA ARG A 23 6.84 -5.61 -10.30
C ARG A 23 7.26 -4.86 -11.56
N ARG A 24 7.58 -3.58 -11.41
CA ARG A 24 8.05 -2.77 -12.54
C ARG A 24 9.44 -3.20 -13.00
N THR A 25 10.27 -3.65 -12.07
CA THR A 25 11.63 -4.12 -12.35
C THR A 25 11.76 -5.55 -11.86
N PRO A 26 11.70 -6.54 -12.75
CA PRO A 26 11.87 -7.94 -12.36
C PRO A 26 13.25 -8.17 -11.73
N LYS A 27 13.29 -9.02 -10.70
CA LYS A 27 14.54 -9.43 -10.04
C LYS A 27 14.65 -10.95 -10.05
N ASP A 28 15.87 -11.45 -10.22
CA ASP A 28 16.12 -12.88 -10.12
C ASP A 28 15.85 -13.38 -8.70
N GLY A 29 15.20 -14.53 -8.61
CA GLY A 29 14.93 -15.18 -7.34
C GLY A 29 13.71 -14.65 -6.58
N VAL A 30 12.97 -13.68 -7.13
CA VAL A 30 11.71 -13.21 -6.55
C VAL A 30 10.57 -13.36 -7.55
N PRO A 31 9.33 -13.57 -7.08
CA PRO A 31 8.16 -13.65 -7.98
C PRO A 31 7.97 -12.38 -8.80
N ALA A 32 7.41 -12.53 -10.00
CA ALA A 32 7.06 -11.39 -10.85
C ALA A 32 5.97 -10.51 -10.21
N THR A 33 5.08 -11.11 -9.44
CA THR A 33 4.01 -10.39 -8.73
C THR A 33 4.45 -10.07 -7.31
N ARG A 34 3.90 -8.97 -6.80
CA ARG A 34 4.12 -8.52 -5.42
C ARG A 34 2.80 -8.18 -4.77
N ARG A 35 2.69 -8.49 -3.48
CA ARG A 35 1.56 -8.12 -2.64
C ARG A 35 1.99 -6.96 -1.73
N MET A 36 1.09 -6.00 -1.53
CA MET A 36 1.43 -4.80 -0.77
C MET A 36 0.23 -4.33 0.05
N LEU A 37 0.51 -3.93 1.28
CA LEU A 37 -0.42 -3.20 2.13
C LEU A 37 -0.09 -1.72 1.98
N CYS A 38 -1.05 -0.91 1.52
CA CYS A 38 -0.77 0.46 1.13
C CYS A 38 -1.94 1.41 1.36
N CYS A 39 -1.64 2.71 1.34
CA CYS A 39 -2.63 3.73 1.66
C CYS A 39 -2.16 5.10 1.16
N ASN A 40 -3.11 5.95 0.74
CA ASN A 40 -2.88 7.36 0.46
C ASN A 40 -3.75 8.26 1.35
N ASN A 41 -4.39 7.69 2.38
CA ASN A 41 -5.22 8.44 3.30
C ASN A 41 -4.34 9.23 4.27
N LEU A 42 -4.10 10.50 3.96
CA LEU A 42 -3.20 11.35 4.75
C LEU A 42 -3.72 11.60 6.16
N ASN A 43 -5.04 11.61 6.36
CA ASN A 43 -5.61 11.75 7.70
C ASN A 43 -5.23 10.56 8.59
N LEU A 44 -5.27 9.35 8.03
CA LEU A 44 -4.84 8.16 8.74
C LEU A 44 -3.33 8.14 8.96
N LEU A 45 -2.55 8.43 7.92
CA LEU A 45 -1.09 8.39 8.00
C LEU A 45 -0.52 9.44 8.94
N ASN A 46 -1.11 10.63 8.96
CA ASN A 46 -0.67 11.73 9.83
C ASN A 46 -1.28 11.69 11.23
N SER A 47 -2.17 10.75 11.52
CA SER A 47 -2.74 10.56 12.85
C SER A 47 -1.64 10.14 13.84
N VAL A 48 -1.96 10.18 15.13
CA VAL A 48 -1.04 9.70 16.18
C VAL A 48 -0.66 8.24 15.89
N ASN A 49 -1.63 7.37 15.60
CA ASN A 49 -1.36 5.97 15.30
C ASN A 49 -0.58 5.80 13.98
N GLY A 50 -0.86 6.61 12.98
CA GLY A 50 -0.10 6.56 11.73
C GLY A 50 1.38 6.84 11.95
N LYS A 51 1.70 7.80 12.80
CA LYS A 51 3.09 8.17 13.11
C LYS A 51 3.76 7.21 14.08
N THR A 52 3.03 6.68 15.07
CA THR A 52 3.60 5.83 16.10
C THR A 52 3.56 4.35 15.76
N VAL A 53 2.49 3.87 15.13
CA VAL A 53 2.30 2.45 14.81
C VAL A 53 2.84 2.13 13.42
N LEU A 54 2.51 2.94 12.42
CA LEU A 54 2.98 2.75 11.05
C LEU A 54 4.31 3.44 10.75
N ASN A 55 4.77 4.26 11.69
CA ASN A 55 6.03 4.98 11.57
C ASN A 55 6.09 5.90 10.34
N PHE A 56 4.97 6.54 10.03
CA PHE A 56 4.88 7.45 8.88
C PHE A 56 5.77 8.67 9.11
N ARG A 57 6.75 8.87 8.23
CA ARG A 57 7.81 9.88 8.36
C ARG A 57 7.80 10.92 7.24
N SER A 58 6.81 10.91 6.39
CA SER A 58 6.69 11.89 5.33
C SER A 58 6.41 13.28 5.91
N SER A 59 6.60 14.31 5.08
CA SER A 59 6.32 15.71 5.43
C SER A 59 4.84 16.01 5.68
N GLY A 60 3.96 15.01 5.59
CA GLY A 60 2.52 15.18 5.77
C GLY A 60 1.78 15.50 4.49
N SER A 61 2.46 15.73 3.39
CA SER A 61 1.86 15.90 2.08
C SER A 61 1.88 14.57 1.31
N GLY A 62 0.91 14.40 0.45
CA GLY A 62 0.82 13.21 -0.40
C GLY A 62 1.89 13.19 -1.48
N PRO A 63 1.88 12.15 -2.32
CA PRO A 63 2.82 12.03 -3.44
C PRO A 63 2.61 13.14 -4.45
N ARG A 64 3.73 13.68 -4.96
CA ARG A 64 3.70 14.87 -5.83
C ARG A 64 3.10 14.63 -7.21
N TYR A 65 3.13 13.40 -7.72
CA TYR A 65 2.98 13.15 -9.15
C TYR A 65 1.93 12.10 -9.50
N ASN A 66 0.91 11.89 -8.67
CA ASN A 66 -0.12 10.89 -8.99
C ASN A 66 -0.99 11.26 -10.21
N THR A 67 -0.89 12.49 -10.69
CA THR A 67 -1.63 12.92 -11.87
C THR A 67 -0.77 12.98 -13.13
N ALA A 68 0.53 12.80 -13.03
CA ALA A 68 1.46 13.04 -14.14
C ALA A 68 1.50 11.89 -15.15
N ASN A 69 1.10 10.68 -14.77
CA ASN A 69 1.14 9.51 -15.65
C ASN A 69 -0.10 8.66 -15.41
N GLU A 70 -0.90 8.46 -16.43
CA GLU A 70 -2.18 7.74 -16.34
C GLU A 70 -2.03 6.25 -16.05
N ASN A 71 -0.85 5.67 -16.25
CA ASN A 71 -0.61 4.24 -16.06
C ASN A 71 0.00 3.90 -14.71
N THR A 72 0.38 4.91 -13.91
CA THR A 72 1.03 4.67 -12.62
C THR A 72 0.34 5.42 -11.49
N ILE A 73 0.49 4.87 -10.29
CA ILE A 73 0.08 5.49 -9.02
C ILE A 73 1.24 5.41 -8.06
N ILE A 74 1.42 6.45 -7.26
CA ILE A 74 2.34 6.43 -6.12
C ILE A 74 1.50 6.23 -4.86
N THR A 75 1.87 5.26 -4.03
CA THR A 75 1.16 4.94 -2.79
C THR A 75 2.15 4.60 -1.68
N TRP A 76 1.74 4.80 -0.43
CA TRP A 76 2.56 4.49 0.74
C TRP A 76 2.54 3.00 1.02
N ASP A 77 3.72 2.38 0.98
CA ASP A 77 3.91 0.98 1.35
C ASP A 77 4.10 0.89 2.86
N ILE A 78 3.13 0.30 3.55
CA ILE A 78 3.10 0.28 5.01
C ILE A 78 4.24 -0.56 5.59
N PHE A 79 4.53 -1.72 5.02
CA PHE A 79 5.60 -2.59 5.53
C PHE A 79 6.99 -2.02 5.27
N MET A 80 7.19 -1.46 4.07
CA MET A 80 8.50 -0.91 3.70
C MET A 80 8.68 0.55 4.12
N GLN A 81 7.63 1.18 4.60
CA GLN A 81 7.65 2.56 5.12
C GLN A 81 8.20 3.55 4.08
N ASN A 82 7.72 3.44 2.85
CA ASN A 82 8.18 4.29 1.76
C ASN A 82 7.09 4.45 0.69
N TRP A 83 7.17 5.53 -0.08
CA TRP A 83 6.34 5.70 -1.26
C TRP A 83 6.80 4.76 -2.37
N ARG A 84 5.84 4.11 -3.05
CA ARG A 84 6.12 3.21 -4.16
C ARG A 84 5.30 3.60 -5.37
N THR A 85 5.92 3.53 -6.54
CA THR A 85 5.24 3.70 -7.82
C THR A 85 4.83 2.33 -8.36
N ILE A 86 3.55 2.17 -8.68
CA ILE A 86 3.02 0.92 -9.20
C ILE A 86 2.34 1.15 -10.54
N ASN A 87 2.33 0.11 -11.40
CA ASN A 87 1.63 0.14 -12.67
C ASN A 87 0.17 -0.28 -12.45
N CYS A 88 -0.76 0.61 -12.78
CA CYS A 88 -2.18 0.37 -12.53
C CYS A 88 -2.77 -0.76 -13.36
N ASP A 89 -2.20 -1.05 -14.53
CA ASP A 89 -2.75 -2.06 -15.43
C ASP A 89 -2.71 -3.48 -14.85
N SER A 90 -1.84 -3.71 -13.87
CA SER A 90 -1.65 -5.02 -13.28
C SER A 90 -2.25 -5.19 -11.90
N VAL A 91 -2.93 -4.17 -11.37
CA VAL A 91 -3.36 -4.18 -9.96
C VAL A 91 -4.65 -4.94 -9.78
N ASP A 92 -4.63 -5.90 -8.84
CA ASP A 92 -5.81 -6.51 -8.26
C ASP A 92 -5.98 -5.99 -6.83
N LEU A 93 -7.18 -5.50 -6.50
CA LEU A 93 -7.55 -5.14 -5.14
C LEU A 93 -8.01 -6.41 -4.43
N ILE A 94 -7.27 -6.83 -3.40
CA ILE A 94 -7.56 -8.05 -2.64
C ILE A 94 -8.49 -7.76 -1.47
N ASN A 95 -8.12 -6.78 -0.65
CA ASN A 95 -8.88 -6.36 0.50
C ASN A 95 -8.80 -4.84 0.67
N LYS A 96 -9.80 -4.29 1.35
CA LYS A 96 -9.77 -2.90 1.79
C LYS A 96 -10.42 -2.79 3.17
N TRP A 97 -9.92 -1.86 3.96
CA TRP A 97 -10.44 -1.57 5.30
C TRP A 97 -10.59 -0.08 5.48
N SER A 98 -11.71 0.33 6.07
CA SER A 98 -11.86 1.71 6.51
C SER A 98 -10.80 2.05 7.58
N PRO A 99 -10.48 3.33 7.82
CA PRO A 99 -9.54 3.69 8.90
C PRO A 99 -9.92 3.09 10.25
N ASP A 100 -11.21 3.06 10.58
CA ASP A 100 -11.66 2.51 11.87
C ASP A 100 -11.44 1.00 11.97
N GLN A 101 -11.63 0.26 10.89
CA GLN A 101 -11.42 -1.19 10.85
C GLN A 101 -9.95 -1.56 10.80
N PHE A 102 -9.15 -0.73 10.17
CA PHE A 102 -7.77 -1.04 9.87
C PHE A 102 -6.93 -1.29 11.13
N TRP A 103 -7.10 -0.47 12.16
CA TRP A 103 -6.25 -0.58 13.36
C TRP A 103 -6.40 -1.92 14.05
N ASP A 104 -7.62 -2.43 14.14
CA ASP A 104 -7.86 -3.76 14.73
C ASP A 104 -7.23 -4.86 13.90
N ILE A 105 -7.45 -4.82 12.57
CA ILE A 105 -6.88 -5.79 11.64
C ILE A 105 -5.35 -5.72 11.65
N PHE A 106 -4.79 -4.52 11.69
CA PHE A 106 -3.34 -4.34 11.72
C PHE A 106 -2.75 -4.95 12.98
N ASN A 107 -3.32 -4.65 14.13
CA ASN A 107 -2.83 -5.18 15.41
C ASN A 107 -2.93 -6.71 15.49
N GLU A 108 -3.98 -7.30 14.95
CA GLU A 108 -4.18 -8.76 15.00
C GLU A 108 -3.35 -9.51 13.96
N SER A 109 -3.25 -8.98 12.73
CA SER A 109 -2.78 -9.76 11.59
C SER A 109 -1.45 -9.28 11.01
N PHE A 110 -1.10 -8.01 11.16
CA PHE A 110 0.09 -7.46 10.49
C PHE A 110 1.19 -7.03 11.46
N ALA A 111 0.85 -6.38 12.56
CA ALA A 111 1.85 -5.94 13.53
C ALA A 111 2.68 -7.09 14.13
N PRO A 112 2.09 -8.27 14.41
CA PRO A 112 2.87 -9.40 14.96
C PRO A 112 3.82 -10.06 13.96
N LEU A 113 3.74 -9.75 12.67
CA LEU A 113 4.56 -10.41 11.65
C LEU A 113 6.04 -10.07 11.84
N SER A 114 6.88 -11.12 11.78
CA SER A 114 8.33 -10.95 11.72
C SER A 114 8.75 -10.37 10.36
N ALA A 115 10.02 -9.98 10.26
CA ALA A 115 10.57 -9.53 8.97
C ALA A 115 10.44 -10.61 7.89
N ASP A 116 10.68 -11.87 8.25
CA ASP A 116 10.54 -12.99 7.32
C ASP A 116 9.10 -13.21 6.90
N ASP A 117 8.15 -13.11 7.81
CA ASP A 117 6.72 -13.24 7.49
C ASP A 117 6.23 -12.10 6.61
N LYS A 118 6.74 -10.88 6.81
CA LYS A 118 6.44 -9.75 5.92
C LYS A 118 6.98 -10.00 4.51
N LEU A 119 8.18 -10.58 4.39
CA LEU A 119 8.73 -10.96 3.08
C LEU A 119 7.87 -12.03 2.40
N LEU A 120 7.41 -13.03 3.15
CA LEU A 120 6.48 -14.03 2.61
C LEU A 120 5.21 -13.39 2.10
N PHE A 121 4.62 -12.48 2.87
CA PHE A 121 3.44 -11.72 2.45
C PHE A 121 3.69 -10.98 1.14
N MET A 122 4.80 -10.25 1.04
CA MET A 122 5.12 -9.45 -0.14
C MET A 122 5.37 -10.30 -1.39
N ASN A 123 5.83 -11.55 -1.23
CA ASN A 123 6.20 -12.42 -2.33
C ASN A 123 5.12 -13.45 -2.67
N THR A 124 3.96 -13.35 -2.09
CA THR A 124 2.81 -14.20 -2.44
C THR A 124 1.78 -13.40 -3.22
#